data_d7e0663075d9bb9d9ad2d742de9275fd
#
_entry.id   d7e0663075d9bb9d9ad2d742de9275fd
#
_cell.length_a   1.000
_cell.length_b   1.000
_cell.length_c   1.000
_cell.angle_alpha   90.00
_cell.angle_beta   90.00
_cell.angle_gamma   90.00
#
_symmetry.space_group_name_H-M   'P 1'
#
loop_
_entity.id
_entity.type
_entity.pdbx_description
1 polymer ?
#
loop_
_entity_poly.entity_id
_entity_poly.type
_entity_poly.pdbx_seq_one_letter_code
_entity_poly.pdbx_strand_id
1 'polypeptide(L)'
;MTFSDADSETDAGLALQEAKAIGILLFLSGPVVALSFLNFFWTLISLAITTLSQPVRLCARRISYGQQLASLLGPALNLQLKSIYTPLPPHANEDGVFHAGMLVFVHVVSPVLSIGVAIAAWVVAAYWLMAGMVGDPAGTDKRDDGRETVLGLRGWWENLLLKAVNLD
;
A
#
# COMPACT_ATOMS: atom_id res chain seq x y z
N MET A 1 -4.40 7.26 44.68
CA MET A 1 -3.70 7.44 43.40
C MET A 1 -3.38 6.06 42.88
N THR A 2 -3.87 5.43 41.91
CA THR A 2 -5.03 5.66 41.06
C THR A 2 -5.02 4.52 40.03
N PHE A 3 -5.65 3.41 40.37
CA PHE A 3 -5.91 2.29 39.42
C PHE A 3 -6.74 2.78 38.22
N SER A 4 -7.52 3.84 38.38
CA SER A 4 -8.43 4.38 37.39
C SER A 4 -7.72 5.10 36.21
N ASP A 5 -6.52 5.66 36.42
CA ASP A 5 -5.83 6.42 35.37
C ASP A 5 -5.09 5.49 34.41
N ALA A 6 -4.57 4.36 34.90
CA ALA A 6 -3.89 3.36 34.07
C ALA A 6 -4.87 2.63 33.12
N ASP A 7 -6.09 2.37 33.57
CA ASP A 7 -7.13 1.72 32.73
C ASP A 7 -7.61 2.66 31.63
N SER A 8 -7.74 3.95 31.91
CA SER A 8 -8.18 4.94 30.90
C SER A 8 -7.11 5.20 29.82
N GLU A 9 -5.81 5.15 30.14
CA GLU A 9 -4.73 5.28 29.16
C GLU A 9 -4.64 4.04 28.24
N THR A 10 -4.86 2.84 28.80
CA THR A 10 -4.89 1.60 28.03
C THR A 10 -6.09 1.57 27.07
N ASP A 11 -7.26 1.97 27.52
CA ASP A 11 -8.47 2.03 26.69
C ASP A 11 -8.34 3.06 25.55
N ALA A 12 -7.78 4.22 25.82
CA ALA A 12 -7.50 5.22 24.79
C ALA A 12 -6.47 4.74 23.76
N GLY A 13 -5.45 4.00 24.20
CA GLY A 13 -4.46 3.37 23.33
C GLY A 13 -5.06 2.32 22.41
N LEU A 14 -5.93 1.46 22.94
CA LEU A 14 -6.64 0.43 22.17
C LEU A 14 -7.59 1.05 21.14
N ALA A 15 -8.37 2.06 21.51
CA ALA A 15 -9.27 2.77 20.60
C ALA A 15 -8.52 3.43 19.43
N LEU A 16 -7.34 3.99 19.70
CA LEU A 16 -6.49 4.58 18.66
C LEU A 16 -5.95 3.53 17.70
N GLN A 17 -5.58 2.36 18.20
CA GLN A 17 -5.11 1.24 17.37
C GLN A 17 -6.23 0.67 16.49
N GLU A 18 -7.44 0.54 17.04
CA GLU A 18 -8.62 0.13 16.28
C GLU A 18 -8.96 1.14 15.16
N ALA A 19 -8.97 2.42 15.48
CA ALA A 19 -9.21 3.46 14.47
C ALA A 19 -8.21 3.42 13.33
N LYS A 20 -6.93 3.13 13.62
CA LYS A 20 -5.90 2.93 12.59
C LYS A 20 -6.17 1.69 11.73
N ALA A 21 -6.55 0.57 12.35
CA ALA A 21 -6.86 -0.66 11.62
C ALA A 21 -8.09 -0.48 10.72
N ILE A 22 -9.13 0.20 11.18
CA ILE A 22 -10.31 0.55 10.38
C ILE A 22 -9.91 1.46 9.21
N GLY A 23 -9.07 2.46 9.43
CA GLY A 23 -8.56 3.33 8.36
C GLY A 23 -7.81 2.55 7.27
N ILE A 24 -6.96 1.60 7.66
CA ILE A 24 -6.24 0.71 6.74
C ILE A 24 -7.24 -0.14 5.96
N LEU A 25 -8.23 -0.72 6.63
CA LEU A 25 -9.24 -1.57 6.02
C LEU A 25 -10.09 -0.79 5.00
N LEU A 26 -10.51 0.42 5.34
CA LEU A 26 -11.22 1.31 4.42
C LEU A 26 -10.38 1.65 3.20
N PHE A 27 -9.08 1.91 3.38
CA PHE A 27 -8.18 2.15 2.25
C PHE A 27 -8.04 0.91 1.36
N LEU A 28 -7.87 -0.28 1.93
CA LEU A 28 -7.72 -1.53 1.19
C LEU A 28 -9.04 -1.95 0.50
N SER A 29 -10.20 -1.57 1.00
CA SER A 29 -11.51 -1.99 0.47
C SER A 29 -11.91 -1.40 -0.88
N GLY A 30 -11.36 -0.23 -1.24
CA GLY A 30 -11.73 0.46 -2.49
C GLY A 30 -10.64 1.41 -3.02
N PRO A 31 -10.16 2.38 -2.24
CA PRO A 31 -9.15 3.34 -2.69
C PRO A 31 -7.89 2.71 -3.28
N VAL A 32 -7.42 1.58 -2.76
CA VAL A 32 -6.26 0.85 -3.30
C VAL A 32 -6.49 0.40 -4.74
N VAL A 33 -7.70 -0.02 -5.08
CA VAL A 33 -8.06 -0.42 -6.46
C VAL A 33 -8.02 0.80 -7.38
N ALA A 34 -8.66 1.89 -6.99
CA ALA A 34 -8.68 3.13 -7.76
C ALA A 34 -7.25 3.65 -8.03
N LEU A 35 -6.41 3.70 -6.99
CA LEU A 35 -5.00 4.11 -7.14
C LEU A 35 -4.21 3.17 -8.05
N SER A 36 -4.44 1.87 -7.95
CA SER A 36 -3.77 0.88 -8.80
C SER A 36 -4.13 1.05 -10.27
N PHE A 37 -5.40 1.31 -10.59
CA PHE A 37 -5.82 1.63 -11.95
C PHE A 37 -5.25 2.97 -12.44
N LEU A 38 -5.24 4.01 -11.62
CA LEU A 38 -4.62 5.29 -11.96
C LEU A 38 -3.13 5.11 -12.28
N ASN A 39 -2.40 4.38 -11.46
CA ASN A 39 -0.98 4.10 -11.67
C ASN A 39 -0.75 3.24 -12.91
N PHE A 40 -1.63 2.29 -13.20
CA PHE A 40 -1.59 1.51 -14.43
C PHE A 40 -1.72 2.41 -15.68
N PHE A 41 -2.75 3.26 -15.74
CA PHE A 41 -2.93 4.19 -16.86
C PHE A 41 -1.77 5.16 -16.98
N TRP A 42 -1.28 5.70 -15.85
CA TRP A 42 -0.09 6.54 -15.82
C TRP A 42 1.13 5.83 -16.39
N THR A 43 1.31 4.55 -16.08
CA THR A 43 2.39 3.71 -16.61
C THR A 43 2.28 3.56 -18.13
N LEU A 44 1.09 3.29 -18.65
CA LEU A 44 0.87 3.20 -20.09
C LEU A 44 1.21 4.52 -20.80
N ILE A 45 0.77 5.65 -20.28
CA ILE A 45 1.07 6.98 -20.80
C ILE A 45 2.58 7.24 -20.75
N SER A 46 3.23 6.94 -19.63
CA SER A 46 4.67 7.11 -19.45
C SER A 46 5.49 6.26 -20.41
N LEU A 47 5.07 5.01 -20.64
CA LEU A 47 5.67 4.13 -21.65
C LEU A 47 5.51 4.68 -23.06
N ALA A 48 4.32 5.15 -23.42
CA ALA A 48 4.05 5.73 -24.74
C ALA A 48 4.92 6.98 -24.96
N ILE A 49 4.95 7.92 -24.01
CA ILE A 49 5.76 9.14 -24.11
C ILE A 49 7.25 8.79 -24.21
N THR A 50 7.73 7.87 -23.38
CA THR A 50 9.15 7.48 -23.37
C THR A 50 9.52 6.81 -24.70
N THR A 51 8.65 5.96 -25.25
CA THR A 51 8.90 5.29 -26.54
C THR A 51 8.85 6.26 -27.71
N LEU A 52 7.85 7.16 -27.76
CA LEU A 52 7.73 8.17 -28.81
C LEU A 52 8.88 9.20 -28.78
N SER A 53 9.47 9.45 -27.62
CA SER A 53 10.61 10.36 -27.48
C SER A 53 11.95 9.72 -27.89
N GLN A 54 12.01 8.41 -28.11
CA GLN A 54 13.25 7.70 -28.48
C GLN A 54 13.94 8.23 -29.76
N PRO A 55 13.26 8.43 -30.90
CA PRO A 55 13.92 8.88 -32.13
C PRO A 55 14.58 10.28 -31.95
N VAL A 56 13.96 11.17 -31.19
CA VAL A 56 14.51 12.51 -30.90
C VAL A 56 15.74 12.41 -29.98
N ARG A 57 15.81 11.40 -29.14
CA ARG A 57 16.86 11.20 -28.13
C ARG A 57 18.10 10.50 -28.65
N LEU A 58 17.96 9.67 -29.68
CA LEU A 58 19.11 9.08 -30.36
C LEU A 58 20.05 10.14 -30.94
N CYS A 59 19.50 11.32 -31.27
CA CYS A 59 20.29 12.47 -31.72
C CYS A 59 20.91 13.32 -30.58
N ALA A 60 20.39 13.20 -29.36
CA ALA A 60 20.82 13.99 -28.22
C ALA A 60 21.28 13.04 -27.09
N ARG A 61 22.55 12.78 -26.94
CA ARG A 61 23.19 11.97 -25.87
C ARG A 61 22.61 12.26 -24.47
N ARG A 62 21.41 11.74 -24.15
CA ARG A 62 20.72 12.01 -22.88
C ARG A 62 20.38 10.71 -22.13
N ILE A 63 19.96 10.88 -20.87
CA ILE A 63 19.59 9.92 -19.83
C ILE A 63 19.03 8.59 -20.38
N SER A 64 19.42 7.45 -19.80
CA SER A 64 18.98 6.11 -20.26
C SER A 64 17.44 5.96 -20.18
N TYR A 65 16.88 5.11 -21.03
CA TYR A 65 15.44 4.80 -21.07
C TYR A 65 14.90 4.41 -19.69
N GLY A 66 15.62 3.53 -18.99
CA GLY A 66 15.22 3.08 -17.65
C GLY A 66 15.21 4.18 -16.60
N GLN A 67 16.20 5.08 -16.62
CA GLN A 67 16.24 6.21 -15.67
C GLN A 67 15.09 7.20 -15.90
N GLN A 68 14.72 7.46 -17.14
CA GLN A 68 13.57 8.32 -17.42
C GLN A 68 12.26 7.68 -16.99
N LEU A 69 12.09 6.39 -17.27
CA LEU A 69 10.92 5.65 -16.86
C LEU A 69 10.81 5.60 -15.33
N ALA A 70 11.92 5.34 -14.64
CA ALA A 70 11.98 5.36 -13.19
C ALA A 70 11.62 6.74 -12.60
N SER A 71 12.09 7.83 -13.20
CA SER A 71 11.76 9.19 -12.74
C SER A 71 10.29 9.55 -12.92
N LEU A 72 9.62 9.01 -13.94
CA LEU A 72 8.19 9.23 -14.18
C LEU A 72 7.29 8.35 -13.29
N LEU A 73 7.72 7.13 -13.01
CA LEU A 73 6.92 6.14 -12.26
C LEU A 73 7.20 6.14 -10.76
N GLY A 74 8.40 6.56 -10.33
CA GLY A 74 8.79 6.61 -8.92
C GLY A 74 7.82 7.40 -8.04
N PRO A 75 7.42 8.63 -8.41
CA PRO A 75 6.45 9.41 -7.65
C PRO A 75 5.10 8.74 -7.48
N ALA A 76 4.64 7.99 -8.49
CA ALA A 76 3.37 7.25 -8.44
C ALA A 76 3.42 6.10 -7.43
N LEU A 77 4.54 5.36 -7.39
CA LEU A 77 4.79 4.34 -6.38
C LEU A 77 4.87 4.94 -4.97
N ASN A 78 5.60 6.05 -4.82
CA ASN A 78 5.72 6.74 -3.53
C ASN A 78 4.36 7.25 -3.03
N LEU A 79 3.51 7.75 -3.92
CA LEU A 79 2.15 8.14 -3.56
C LEU A 79 1.34 6.96 -3.03
N GLN A 80 1.43 5.81 -3.66
CA GLN A 80 0.74 4.59 -3.26
C GLN A 80 1.26 4.08 -1.90
N LEU A 81 2.58 4.06 -1.69
CA LEU A 81 3.18 3.70 -0.41
C LEU A 81 2.80 4.70 0.70
N LYS A 82 2.82 6.00 0.40
CA LYS A 82 2.42 7.05 1.35
C LYS A 82 0.97 6.94 1.78
N SER A 83 0.09 6.50 0.90
CA SER A 83 -1.34 6.33 1.22
C SER A 83 -1.58 5.19 2.23
N ILE A 84 -0.69 4.19 2.25
CA ILE A 84 -0.78 3.04 3.17
C ILE A 84 -0.02 3.33 4.46
N TYR A 85 1.02 4.14 4.40
CA TYR A 85 1.99 4.34 5.47
C TYR A 85 2.17 5.81 5.80
N THR A 86 1.97 6.15 7.05
CA THR A 86 2.42 7.45 7.59
C THR A 86 3.19 7.17 8.89
N PRO A 87 4.51 7.30 8.96
CA PRO A 87 5.44 7.87 7.99
C PRO A 87 5.86 6.90 6.86
N LEU A 88 6.37 7.45 5.76
CA LEU A 88 6.99 6.68 4.68
C LEU A 88 8.09 5.76 5.22
N PRO A 89 8.17 4.49 4.75
CA PRO A 89 9.31 3.66 5.06
C PRO A 89 10.60 4.36 4.61
N PRO A 90 11.70 4.23 5.37
CA PRO A 90 12.97 4.91 5.06
C PRO A 90 13.54 4.58 3.68
N HIS A 91 13.08 3.50 3.05
CA HIS A 91 13.50 3.04 1.72
C HIS A 91 12.75 3.69 0.56
N ALA A 92 11.66 4.41 0.82
CA ALA A 92 10.87 5.11 -0.20
C ALA A 92 11.28 6.60 -0.34
N ASN A 93 12.51 6.95 0.05
CA ASN A 93 13.05 8.28 -0.13
C ASN A 93 13.17 8.59 -1.63
N GLU A 94 13.08 9.87 -1.98
CA GLU A 94 13.14 10.37 -3.35
C GLU A 94 14.42 9.95 -4.12
N ASP A 95 15.48 9.60 -3.38
CA ASP A 95 16.76 9.13 -3.90
C ASP A 95 16.86 7.61 -4.09
N GLY A 96 15.78 6.86 -3.87
CA GLY A 96 15.73 5.40 -4.05
C GLY A 96 16.02 5.00 -5.50
N VAL A 97 16.96 4.09 -5.70
CA VAL A 97 17.25 3.53 -7.03
C VAL A 97 16.15 2.56 -7.40
N PHE A 98 15.24 3.00 -8.26
CA PHE A 98 14.14 2.17 -8.75
C PHE A 98 14.58 1.29 -9.91
N HIS A 99 14.25 0.01 -9.84
CA HIS A 99 14.42 -0.89 -10.96
C HIS A 99 13.27 -0.70 -11.97
N ALA A 100 13.55 -0.03 -13.11
CA ALA A 100 12.53 0.38 -14.08
C ALA A 100 11.64 -0.78 -14.56
N GLY A 101 12.21 -1.96 -14.81
CA GLY A 101 11.47 -3.15 -15.21
C GLY A 101 10.51 -3.65 -14.13
N MET A 102 10.97 -3.73 -12.88
CA MET A 102 10.14 -4.14 -11.76
C MET A 102 9.05 -3.11 -11.46
N LEU A 103 9.35 -1.82 -11.63
CA LEU A 103 8.39 -0.74 -11.45
C LEU A 103 7.21 -0.88 -12.44
N VAL A 104 7.50 -1.10 -13.72
CA VAL A 104 6.49 -1.36 -14.75
C VAL A 104 5.70 -2.62 -14.42
N PHE A 105 6.38 -3.71 -14.07
CA PHE A 105 5.75 -4.97 -13.72
C PHE A 105 4.76 -4.81 -12.56
N VAL A 106 5.21 -4.18 -11.46
CA VAL A 106 4.36 -3.93 -10.29
C VAL A 106 3.13 -3.09 -10.65
N HIS A 107 3.29 -2.02 -11.44
CA HIS A 107 2.17 -1.18 -11.84
C HIS A 107 1.19 -1.88 -12.79
N VAL A 108 1.66 -2.77 -13.67
CA VAL A 108 0.80 -3.53 -14.60
C VAL A 108 0.03 -4.62 -13.86
N VAL A 109 0.64 -5.29 -12.90
CA VAL A 109 0.03 -6.38 -12.14
C VAL A 109 -0.82 -5.86 -10.97
N SER A 110 -0.49 -4.69 -10.44
CA SER A 110 -1.15 -4.03 -9.31
C SER A 110 -2.69 -3.96 -9.41
N PRO A 111 -3.34 -3.61 -10.54
CA PRO A 111 -4.79 -3.57 -10.64
C PRO A 111 -5.46 -4.92 -10.34
N VAL A 112 -4.89 -6.00 -10.87
CA VAL A 112 -5.45 -7.36 -10.69
C VAL A 112 -5.29 -7.78 -9.23
N LEU A 113 -4.11 -7.58 -8.66
CA LEU A 113 -3.84 -7.95 -7.27
C LEU A 113 -4.61 -7.06 -6.28
N SER A 114 -4.81 -5.78 -6.60
CA SER A 114 -5.56 -4.86 -5.75
C SER A 114 -7.04 -5.24 -5.63
N ILE A 115 -7.63 -5.82 -6.69
CA ILE A 115 -8.99 -6.38 -6.62
C ILE A 115 -9.02 -7.54 -5.62
N GLY A 116 -8.03 -8.45 -5.67
CA GLY A 116 -7.91 -9.54 -4.70
C GLY A 116 -7.76 -9.04 -3.26
N VAL A 117 -6.93 -8.00 -3.06
CA VAL A 117 -6.78 -7.34 -1.76
C VAL A 117 -8.08 -6.71 -1.28
N ALA A 118 -8.83 -6.04 -2.16
CA ALA A 118 -10.11 -5.44 -1.81
C ALA A 118 -11.15 -6.50 -1.41
N ILE A 119 -11.22 -7.62 -2.13
CA ILE A 119 -12.10 -8.74 -1.76
C ILE A 119 -11.69 -9.31 -0.39
N ALA A 120 -10.39 -9.53 -0.16
CA ALA A 120 -9.89 -9.98 1.13
C ALA A 120 -10.23 -9.00 2.26
N ALA A 121 -10.09 -7.69 2.02
CA ALA A 121 -10.45 -6.65 2.98
C ALA A 121 -11.95 -6.68 3.33
N TRP A 122 -12.84 -6.91 2.35
CA TRP A 122 -14.27 -7.07 2.61
C TRP A 122 -14.58 -8.32 3.44
N VAL A 123 -13.91 -9.44 3.18
CA VAL A 123 -14.06 -10.66 3.98
C VAL A 123 -13.60 -10.43 5.41
N VAL A 124 -12.47 -9.77 5.62
CA VAL A 124 -11.96 -9.42 6.95
C VAL A 124 -12.91 -8.47 7.67
N ALA A 125 -13.47 -7.47 6.97
CA ALA A 125 -14.45 -6.56 7.53
C ALA A 125 -15.72 -7.29 8.00
N ALA A 126 -16.24 -8.20 7.17
CA ALA A 126 -17.41 -9.02 7.51
C ALA A 126 -17.12 -9.93 8.71
N TYR A 127 -15.95 -10.57 8.75
CA TYR A 127 -15.51 -11.38 9.88
C TYR A 127 -15.43 -10.56 11.17
N TRP A 128 -14.80 -9.39 11.11
CA TRP A 128 -14.67 -8.51 12.28
C TRP A 128 -16.03 -8.01 12.79
N LEU A 129 -16.93 -7.65 11.87
CA LEU A 129 -18.28 -7.25 12.21
C LEU A 129 -19.06 -8.38 12.92
N MET A 130 -18.97 -9.61 12.37
CA MET A 130 -19.61 -10.78 12.97
C MET A 130 -19.03 -11.12 14.34
N ALA A 131 -17.72 -11.07 14.51
CA ALA A 131 -17.07 -11.30 15.79
C ALA A 131 -17.51 -10.28 16.86
N GLY A 132 -17.73 -9.02 16.47
CA GLY A 132 -18.24 -7.98 17.34
C GLY A 132 -19.72 -8.18 17.73
N MET A 133 -20.54 -8.80 16.86
CA MET A 133 -21.96 -9.05 17.13
C MET A 133 -22.22 -10.31 17.98
N VAL A 134 -21.45 -11.37 17.73
CA VAL A 134 -21.67 -12.68 18.37
C VAL A 134 -21.05 -12.73 19.78
N GLY A 135 -20.12 -11.85 20.08
CA GLY A 135 -19.30 -11.90 21.28
C GLY A 135 -18.35 -13.08 21.28
N ASP A 136 -17.40 -13.11 22.19
CA ASP A 136 -16.50 -14.26 22.35
C ASP A 136 -16.96 -15.17 23.51
N PRO A 137 -17.56 -16.34 23.22
CA PRO A 137 -17.97 -17.27 24.26
C PRO A 137 -16.78 -17.94 24.96
N ALA A 138 -15.57 -17.82 24.42
CA ALA A 138 -14.35 -18.44 24.96
C ALA A 138 -13.46 -17.48 25.74
N GLY A 139 -13.77 -16.18 25.80
CA GLY A 139 -12.98 -15.17 26.52
C GLY A 139 -11.58 -14.89 25.93
N THR A 140 -11.29 -15.43 24.77
CA THR A 140 -10.08 -15.11 24.01
C THR A 140 -10.38 -13.96 23.05
N ASP A 141 -9.67 -12.87 23.20
CA ASP A 141 -9.96 -11.60 22.54
C ASP A 141 -9.75 -11.68 21.01
N LYS A 142 -10.77 -12.23 20.29
CA LYS A 142 -10.80 -12.33 18.81
C LYS A 142 -10.76 -10.98 18.09
N ARG A 143 -10.84 -9.90 18.84
CA ARG A 143 -10.67 -8.53 18.37
C ARG A 143 -9.24 -8.27 17.87
N ASP A 144 -8.26 -8.91 18.52
CA ASP A 144 -6.87 -8.85 18.10
C ASP A 144 -6.61 -9.62 16.81
N ASP A 145 -7.26 -10.78 16.61
CA ASP A 145 -7.12 -11.58 15.39
C ASP A 145 -7.55 -10.81 14.12
N GLY A 146 -8.62 -10.02 14.21
CA GLY A 146 -9.07 -9.17 13.10
C GLY A 146 -8.06 -8.10 12.75
N ARG A 147 -7.47 -7.45 13.76
CA ARG A 147 -6.44 -6.43 13.59
C ARG A 147 -5.17 -7.02 12.98
N GLU A 148 -4.70 -8.16 13.47
CA GLU A 148 -3.53 -8.85 12.93
C GLU A 148 -3.73 -9.25 11.47
N THR A 149 -4.91 -9.72 11.11
CA THR A 149 -5.25 -10.06 9.72
C THR A 149 -5.19 -8.83 8.80
N VAL A 150 -5.72 -7.69 9.23
CA VAL A 150 -5.64 -6.42 8.48
C VAL A 150 -4.19 -5.97 8.30
N LEU A 151 -3.39 -6.05 9.36
CA LEU A 151 -1.98 -5.68 9.30
C LEU A 151 -1.17 -6.64 8.42
N GLY A 152 -1.49 -7.93 8.44
CA GLY A 152 -0.89 -8.94 7.58
C GLY A 152 -1.20 -8.69 6.11
N LEU A 153 -2.45 -8.40 5.77
CA LEU A 153 -2.88 -8.08 4.41
C LEU A 153 -2.19 -6.81 3.89
N ARG A 154 -2.10 -5.77 4.73
CA ARG A 154 -1.35 -4.56 4.43
C ARG A 154 0.13 -4.85 4.18
N GLY A 155 0.76 -5.61 5.08
CA GLY A 155 2.18 -5.96 4.98
C GLY A 155 2.48 -6.76 3.70
N TRP A 156 1.60 -7.67 3.32
CA TRP A 156 1.72 -8.40 2.05
C TRP A 156 1.68 -7.46 0.85
N TRP A 157 0.72 -6.52 0.83
CA TRP A 157 0.58 -5.53 -0.23
C TRP A 157 1.79 -4.58 -0.31
N GLU A 158 2.23 -4.09 0.83
CA GLU A 158 3.43 -3.25 0.95
C GLU A 158 4.68 -3.95 0.44
N ASN A 159 4.91 -5.20 0.84
CA ASN A 159 6.04 -5.99 0.37
C ASN A 159 6.03 -6.20 -1.14
N LEU A 160 4.86 -6.31 -1.76
CA LEU A 160 4.73 -6.38 -3.20
C LEU A 160 5.23 -5.09 -3.87
N LEU A 161 4.80 -3.93 -3.35
CA LEU A 161 5.20 -2.62 -3.88
C LEU A 161 6.70 -2.35 -3.65
N LEU A 162 7.23 -2.76 -2.51
CA LEU A 162 8.65 -2.59 -2.17
C LEU A 162 9.60 -3.40 -3.06
N LYS A 163 9.12 -4.46 -3.72
CA LYS A 163 9.93 -5.19 -4.71
C LYS A 163 10.37 -4.33 -5.91
N ALA A 164 9.70 -3.22 -6.15
CA ALA A 164 10.09 -2.27 -7.20
C ALA A 164 11.21 -1.32 -6.76
N VAL A 165 11.51 -1.27 -5.47
CA VAL A 165 12.58 -0.44 -4.89
C VAL A 165 13.82 -1.31 -4.75
N ASN A 166 14.96 -0.88 -5.32
CA ASN A 166 16.25 -1.53 -5.08
C ASN A 166 16.68 -1.24 -3.64
N LEU A 167 16.74 -2.29 -2.85
CA LEU A 167 17.34 -2.28 -1.52
C LEU A 167 18.75 -2.88 -1.67
N ASP A 168 19.71 -2.07 -2.13
CA ASP A 168 21.14 -2.41 -2.05
C ASP A 168 21.71 -2.00 -0.69
#